data_50af8e482ca3313447ccdf1cc47d0fce
#
_entry.id   50af8e482ca3313447ccdf1cc47d0fce
#
_cell.length_a   1.000
_cell.length_b   1.000
_cell.length_c   1.000
_cell.angle_alpha   90.00
_cell.angle_beta   90.00
_cell.angle_gamma   90.00
#
_symmetry.space_group_name_H-M   'P 1'
#
loop_
_entity.id
_entity.type
_entity.pdbx_description
1 polymer ?
#
loop_
_entity_poly.entity_id
_entity_poly.type
_entity_poly.pdbx_seq_one_letter_code
_entity_poly.pdbx_strand_id
1 'polypeptide(L)'
;RKLYRFHKQFAKKTFHRLMKKSSTLRSTLKRRSKEYEVEFNISLEEVRELLHKAYGRKCKYCDSRLLVSNMVCDHIMPLSLGGSSVPRNLQMICMRCNTRKGPLTNKNFKRILQWLSHQDEDLSKYVLKKMASKDF
;
A
#
# COMPACT_ATOMS: atom_id res chain seq x y z
N ARG A 1 10.29 33.42 -10.32
CA ARG A 1 10.32 32.65 -11.59
C ARG A 1 11.11 31.33 -11.48
N LYS A 2 12.25 31.29 -10.82
CA LYS A 2 13.03 30.05 -10.62
C LYS A 2 12.26 29.04 -9.77
N LEU A 3 11.63 29.49 -8.68
CA LEU A 3 10.84 28.65 -7.78
C LEU A 3 9.61 28.06 -8.50
N TYR A 4 8.90 28.87 -9.29
CA TYR A 4 7.76 28.41 -10.08
C TYR A 4 8.17 27.32 -11.09
N ARG A 5 9.28 27.52 -11.81
CA ARG A 5 9.81 26.53 -12.76
C ARG A 5 10.19 25.23 -12.08
N PHE A 6 10.83 25.33 -10.91
CA PHE A 6 11.19 24.16 -10.10
C PHE A 6 9.94 23.36 -9.69
N HIS A 7 8.92 24.01 -9.16
CA HIS A 7 7.68 23.36 -8.76
C HIS A 7 6.96 22.70 -9.94
N LYS A 8 6.93 23.37 -11.09
CA LYS A 8 6.33 22.83 -12.30
C LYS A 8 7.04 21.58 -12.78
N GLN A 9 8.38 21.58 -12.79
CA GLN A 9 9.18 20.42 -13.19
C GLN A 9 9.01 19.26 -12.20
N PHE A 10 9.02 19.57 -10.91
CA PHE A 10 8.79 18.57 -9.87
C PHE A 10 7.41 17.90 -10.01
N ALA A 11 6.37 18.69 -10.19
CA ALA A 11 5.01 18.18 -10.39
C ALA A 11 4.91 17.31 -11.63
N LYS A 12 5.55 17.71 -12.73
CA LYS A 12 5.58 16.95 -13.98
C LYS A 12 6.28 15.60 -13.80
N LYS A 13 7.45 15.60 -13.16
CA LYS A 13 8.19 14.35 -12.85
C LYS A 13 7.36 13.41 -11.99
N THR A 14 6.76 13.94 -10.92
CA THR A 14 5.93 13.16 -10.01
C THR A 14 4.74 12.55 -10.75
N PHE A 15 4.06 13.33 -11.57
CA PHE A 15 2.96 12.85 -12.40
C PHE A 15 3.38 11.69 -13.29
N HIS A 16 4.50 11.81 -14.00
CA HIS A 16 5.02 10.73 -14.86
C HIS A 16 5.37 9.47 -14.07
N ARG A 17 5.96 9.62 -12.90
CA ARG A 17 6.28 8.49 -12.02
C ARG A 17 5.01 7.78 -11.53
N LEU A 18 3.97 8.53 -11.18
CA LEU A 18 2.67 7.97 -10.78
C LEU A 18 2.02 7.21 -11.94
N MET A 19 2.07 7.76 -13.15
CA MET A 19 1.52 7.11 -14.34
C MET A 19 2.23 5.79 -14.64
N LYS A 20 3.55 5.79 -14.59
CA LYS A 20 4.35 4.57 -14.79
C LYS A 20 4.07 3.53 -13.71
N LYS A 21 4.04 3.96 -12.45
CA LYS A 21 3.73 3.08 -11.32
C LYS A 21 2.33 2.46 -11.45
N SER A 22 1.35 3.23 -11.92
CA SER A 22 -0.02 2.76 -12.14
C SER A 22 -0.07 1.62 -13.17
N SER A 23 0.63 1.77 -14.29
CA SER A 23 0.68 0.74 -15.33
C SER A 23 1.35 -0.54 -14.84
N THR A 24 2.47 -0.42 -14.13
CA THR A 24 3.18 -1.55 -13.54
C THR A 24 2.32 -2.25 -12.49
N LEU A 25 1.67 -1.48 -11.64
CA LEU A 25 0.78 -2.03 -10.60
C LEU A 25 -0.36 -2.82 -11.21
N ARG A 26 -1.04 -2.28 -12.22
CA ARG A 26 -2.15 -2.97 -12.87
C ARG A 26 -1.70 -4.32 -13.45
N SER A 27 -0.57 -4.35 -14.12
CA SER A 27 0.00 -5.58 -14.69
C SER A 27 0.31 -6.62 -13.60
N THR A 28 0.88 -6.16 -12.47
CA THR A 28 1.17 -7.02 -11.33
C THR A 28 -0.11 -7.58 -10.70
N LEU A 29 -1.13 -6.74 -10.53
CA LEU A 29 -2.44 -7.16 -9.99
C LEU A 29 -3.08 -8.21 -10.87
N LYS A 30 -3.04 -8.02 -12.19
CA LYS A 30 -3.60 -8.96 -13.16
C LYS A 30 -2.90 -10.33 -13.06
N ARG A 31 -1.58 -10.33 -13.05
CA ARG A 31 -0.77 -11.56 -12.95
C ARG A 31 -1.03 -12.29 -11.64
N ARG A 32 -0.98 -11.59 -10.51
CA ARG A 32 -1.17 -12.19 -9.19
C ARG A 32 -2.58 -12.70 -8.99
N SER A 33 -3.58 -11.97 -9.50
CA SER A 33 -4.98 -12.42 -9.43
C SER A 33 -5.18 -13.74 -10.18
N LYS A 34 -4.51 -13.90 -11.31
CA LYS A 34 -4.53 -15.16 -12.08
C LYS A 34 -3.87 -16.29 -11.29
N GLU A 35 -2.73 -16.03 -10.64
CA GLU A 35 -2.02 -17.02 -9.82
C GLU A 35 -2.88 -17.51 -8.65
N TYR A 36 -3.62 -16.61 -8.00
CA TYR A 36 -4.47 -16.94 -6.86
C TYR A 36 -5.91 -17.31 -7.26
N GLU A 37 -6.20 -17.32 -8.55
CA GLU A 37 -7.54 -17.65 -9.07
C GLU A 37 -8.66 -16.80 -8.47
N VAL A 38 -8.40 -15.50 -8.36
CA VAL A 38 -9.37 -14.52 -7.84
C VAL A 38 -9.80 -13.54 -8.94
N GLU A 39 -10.91 -12.86 -8.71
CA GLU A 39 -11.42 -11.85 -9.62
C GLU A 39 -10.42 -10.71 -9.80
N PHE A 40 -10.20 -10.31 -11.06
CA PHE A 40 -9.48 -9.10 -11.42
C PHE A 40 -10.42 -8.22 -12.23
N ASN A 41 -10.81 -7.09 -11.68
CA ASN A 41 -11.67 -6.13 -12.38
C ASN A 41 -11.34 -4.71 -11.91
N ILE A 42 -10.30 -4.15 -12.49
CA ILE A 42 -9.89 -2.78 -12.25
C ILE A 42 -9.28 -2.21 -13.53
N SER A 43 -9.75 -1.04 -13.96
CA SER A 43 -9.20 -0.35 -15.11
C SER A 43 -7.90 0.37 -14.76
N LEU A 44 -7.11 0.72 -15.78
CA LEU A 44 -5.92 1.54 -15.58
C LEU A 44 -6.27 2.90 -14.97
N GLU A 45 -7.39 3.48 -15.37
CA GLU A 45 -7.87 4.74 -14.84
C GLU A 45 -8.21 4.65 -13.37
N GLU A 46 -8.85 3.57 -12.93
CA GLU A 46 -9.14 3.31 -11.53
C GLU A 46 -7.86 3.11 -10.70
N VAL A 47 -6.86 2.45 -11.26
CA VAL A 47 -5.54 2.32 -10.60
C VAL A 47 -4.88 3.69 -10.47
N ARG A 48 -4.90 4.50 -11.51
CA ARG A 48 -4.38 5.88 -11.48
C ARG A 48 -5.06 6.71 -10.41
N GLU A 49 -6.36 6.63 -10.32
CA GLU A 49 -7.14 7.33 -9.30
C GLU A 49 -6.74 6.88 -7.88
N LEU A 50 -6.57 5.59 -7.69
CA LEU A 50 -6.13 5.02 -6.41
C LEU A 50 -4.79 5.63 -5.96
N LEU A 51 -3.81 5.70 -6.85
CA LEU A 51 -2.49 6.26 -6.56
C LEU A 51 -2.55 7.78 -6.35
N HIS A 52 -3.26 8.50 -7.20
CA HIS A 52 -3.37 9.96 -7.08
C HIS A 52 -4.05 10.39 -5.79
N LYS A 53 -5.11 9.70 -5.38
CA LYS A 53 -5.79 9.97 -4.12
C LYS A 53 -4.92 9.69 -2.90
N ALA A 54 -4.09 8.67 -2.96
CA ALA A 54 -3.23 8.29 -1.84
C ALA A 54 -1.98 9.15 -1.73
N TYR A 55 -1.44 9.62 -2.85
CA TYR A 55 -0.20 10.39 -2.87
C TYR A 55 -0.27 11.62 -1.97
N GLY A 56 0.73 11.76 -1.10
CA GLY A 56 0.82 12.87 -0.16
C GLY A 56 -0.03 12.75 1.10
N ARG A 57 -0.87 11.72 1.19
CA ARG A 57 -1.65 11.44 2.39
C ARG A 57 -0.85 10.59 3.38
N LYS A 58 -1.35 10.45 4.58
CA LYS A 58 -0.74 9.61 5.61
C LYS A 58 -1.16 8.16 5.44
N CYS A 59 -0.22 7.24 5.68
CA CYS A 59 -0.53 5.82 5.78
C CYS A 59 -1.53 5.60 6.91
N LYS A 60 -2.59 4.85 6.67
CA LYS A 60 -3.66 4.61 7.65
C LYS A 60 -3.19 3.86 8.90
N TYR A 61 -2.05 3.18 8.84
CA TYR A 61 -1.54 2.35 9.95
C TYR A 61 -0.43 3.00 10.76
N CYS A 62 0.42 3.83 10.16
CA CYS A 62 1.58 4.39 10.84
C CYS A 62 1.76 5.90 10.69
N ASP A 63 0.84 6.57 10.02
CA ASP A 63 0.86 8.01 9.75
C ASP A 63 2.06 8.51 8.94
N SER A 64 2.90 7.63 8.39
CA SER A 64 3.94 8.03 7.45
C SER A 64 3.32 8.57 6.16
N ARG A 65 3.92 9.61 5.61
CA ARG A 65 3.43 10.20 4.37
C ARG A 65 3.68 9.28 3.18
N LEU A 66 2.65 9.06 2.38
CA LEU A 66 2.72 8.23 1.19
C LEU A 66 3.32 9.01 0.02
N LEU A 67 4.43 8.51 -0.48
CA LEU A 67 5.15 9.07 -1.63
C LEU A 67 5.21 8.01 -2.73
N VAL A 68 5.63 8.41 -3.94
CA VAL A 68 5.75 7.45 -5.06
C VAL A 68 6.68 6.28 -4.68
N SER A 69 7.74 6.57 -3.92
CA SER A 69 8.77 5.58 -3.57
C SER A 69 8.36 4.58 -2.49
N ASN A 70 7.42 4.92 -1.61
CA ASN A 70 7.10 4.09 -0.45
C ASN A 70 5.68 3.54 -0.42
N MET A 71 4.77 4.02 -1.26
CA MET A 71 3.41 3.51 -1.27
C MET A 71 3.29 2.25 -2.10
N VAL A 72 2.57 1.28 -1.58
CA VAL A 72 2.29 0.01 -2.24
C VAL A 72 0.82 -0.32 -2.14
N CYS A 73 0.33 -1.12 -3.07
CA CYS A 73 -1.05 -1.57 -3.09
C CYS A 73 -1.20 -2.81 -2.21
N ASP A 74 -2.19 -2.79 -1.35
CA ASP A 74 -2.52 -3.88 -0.45
C ASP A 74 -3.96 -4.32 -0.66
N HIS A 75 -4.21 -5.61 -0.53
CA HIS A 75 -5.55 -6.19 -0.55
C HIS A 75 -6.14 -6.15 0.86
N ILE A 76 -7.27 -5.48 1.02
CA ILE A 76 -7.99 -5.39 2.30
C ILE A 76 -8.33 -6.81 2.79
N MET A 77 -8.98 -7.60 1.94
CA MET A 77 -9.06 -9.05 2.10
C MET A 77 -7.91 -9.64 1.27
N PRO A 78 -6.95 -10.33 1.91
CA PRO A 78 -5.76 -10.83 1.22
C PRO A 78 -6.06 -11.80 0.07
N LEU A 79 -5.19 -11.80 -0.93
CA LEU A 79 -5.27 -12.76 -2.04
C LEU A 79 -5.31 -14.21 -1.55
N SER A 80 -4.50 -14.54 -0.55
CA SER A 80 -4.43 -15.88 0.04
C SER A 80 -5.74 -16.31 0.70
N LEU A 81 -6.62 -15.38 1.04
CA LEU A 81 -7.94 -15.64 1.60
C LEU A 81 -9.07 -15.43 0.58
N GLY A 82 -8.73 -15.38 -0.69
CA GLY A 82 -9.71 -15.23 -1.78
C GLY A 82 -10.09 -13.79 -2.10
N GLY A 83 -9.34 -12.81 -1.62
CA GLY A 83 -9.60 -11.40 -1.87
C GLY A 83 -9.41 -11.02 -3.33
N SER A 84 -10.39 -10.33 -3.91
CA SER A 84 -10.37 -9.92 -5.31
C SER A 84 -9.54 -8.65 -5.54
N SER A 85 -9.07 -8.48 -6.78
CA SER A 85 -8.40 -7.26 -7.22
C SER A 85 -9.40 -6.33 -7.90
N VAL A 86 -10.18 -5.65 -7.08
CA VAL A 86 -11.18 -4.67 -7.48
C VAL A 86 -11.01 -3.41 -6.62
N PRO A 87 -11.46 -2.23 -7.08
CA PRO A 87 -11.23 -0.98 -6.33
C PRO A 87 -11.62 -1.02 -4.86
N ARG A 88 -12.76 -1.62 -4.53
CA ARG A 88 -13.26 -1.68 -3.15
C ARG A 88 -12.42 -2.55 -2.21
N ASN A 89 -11.58 -3.45 -2.76
CA ASN A 89 -10.73 -4.34 -1.97
C ASN A 89 -9.25 -3.92 -2.00
N LEU A 90 -8.92 -2.78 -2.57
CA LEU A 90 -7.55 -2.31 -2.72
C LEU A 90 -7.36 -1.00 -1.95
N GLN A 91 -6.17 -0.86 -1.37
CA GLN A 91 -5.77 0.35 -0.66
C GLN A 91 -4.29 0.59 -0.86
N MET A 92 -3.87 1.85 -0.78
CA MET A 92 -2.46 2.21 -0.80
C MET A 92 -2.00 2.44 0.64
N ILE A 93 -0.95 1.75 1.04
CA ILE A 93 -0.31 1.88 2.35
C ILE A 93 1.21 1.97 2.16
N CYS A 94 1.95 2.29 3.21
CA CYS A 94 3.40 2.32 3.09
C CYS A 94 3.97 0.89 3.04
N MET A 95 5.11 0.76 2.39
CA MET A 95 5.80 -0.52 2.21
C MET A 95 6.07 -1.23 3.54
N ARG A 96 6.47 -0.48 4.57
CA ARG A 96 6.74 -1.03 5.90
C ARG A 96 5.51 -1.68 6.52
N CYS A 97 4.37 -0.99 6.50
CA CYS A 97 3.12 -1.54 7.01
C CYS A 97 2.62 -2.72 6.18
N ASN A 98 2.79 -2.65 4.86
CA ASN A 98 2.43 -3.77 3.99
C ASN A 98 3.22 -5.04 4.34
N THR A 99 4.53 -4.90 4.55
CA THR A 99 5.39 -6.02 4.96
C THR A 99 4.96 -6.59 6.31
N ARG A 100 4.68 -5.72 7.28
CA ARG A 100 4.23 -6.12 8.62
C ARG A 100 2.86 -6.79 8.61
N LYS A 101 1.93 -6.26 7.81
CA LYS A 101 0.58 -6.78 7.68
C LYS A 101 0.57 -8.20 7.09
N GLY A 102 1.39 -8.45 6.06
CA GLY A 102 1.44 -9.74 5.39
C GLY A 102 0.05 -10.22 4.97
N PRO A 103 -0.30 -11.49 5.23
CA PRO A 103 -1.60 -12.06 4.84
C PRO A 103 -2.73 -11.80 5.85
N LEU A 104 -2.58 -10.80 6.71
CA LEU A 104 -3.64 -10.44 7.66
C LEU A 104 -4.70 -9.55 6.99
N THR A 105 -5.94 -9.68 7.46
CA THR A 105 -7.00 -8.74 7.10
C THR A 105 -6.75 -7.39 7.77
N ASN A 106 -7.37 -6.34 7.26
CA ASN A 106 -7.32 -5.01 7.90
C ASN A 106 -7.75 -5.07 9.35
N LYS A 107 -8.84 -5.80 9.63
CA LYS A 107 -9.39 -5.95 10.97
C LYS A 107 -8.38 -6.58 11.92
N ASN A 108 -7.77 -7.67 11.53
CA ASN A 108 -6.80 -8.39 12.37
C ASN A 108 -5.52 -7.59 12.56
N PHE A 109 -5.03 -6.95 11.51
CA PHE A 109 -3.83 -6.11 11.63
C PHE A 109 -4.06 -4.92 12.56
N LYS A 110 -5.20 -4.24 12.45
CA LYS A 110 -5.58 -3.15 13.36
C LYS A 110 -5.65 -3.62 14.82
N ARG A 111 -6.22 -4.80 15.04
CA ARG A 111 -6.31 -5.38 16.40
C ARG A 111 -4.92 -5.63 16.99
N ILE A 112 -4.00 -6.15 16.21
CA ILE A 112 -2.62 -6.38 16.64
C ILE A 112 -1.93 -5.05 16.96
N LEU A 113 -2.05 -4.05 16.08
CA LEU A 113 -1.44 -2.73 16.30
C LEU A 113 -2.01 -2.06 17.55
N GLN A 114 -3.31 -2.17 17.77
CA GLN A 114 -3.97 -1.63 18.95
C GLN A 114 -3.46 -2.30 20.23
N TRP A 115 -3.34 -3.63 20.22
CA TRP A 115 -2.78 -4.36 21.35
C TRP A 115 -1.32 -3.94 21.62
N LEU A 116 -0.51 -3.81 20.57
CA LEU A 116 0.89 -3.38 20.70
C LEU A 116 1.03 -1.97 21.27
N SER A 117 0.08 -1.08 21.01
CA SER A 117 0.10 0.29 21.53
C SER A 117 0.00 0.35 23.05
N HIS A 118 -0.46 -0.72 23.69
CA HIS A 118 -0.56 -0.85 25.15
C HIS A 118 0.61 -1.62 25.77
N GLN A 119 1.57 -2.06 24.98
CA GLN A 119 2.76 -2.78 25.42
C GLN A 119 3.94 -1.83 25.55
N ASP A 120 5.00 -2.29 26.24
CA ASP A 120 6.23 -1.50 26.28
C ASP A 120 6.87 -1.39 24.89
N GLU A 121 7.70 -0.37 24.72
CA GLU A 121 8.28 -0.04 23.42
C GLU A 121 9.17 -1.17 22.87
N ASP A 122 9.95 -1.83 23.74
CA ASP A 122 10.85 -2.91 23.32
C ASP A 122 10.09 -4.12 22.81
N LEU A 123 9.01 -4.51 23.50
CA LEU A 123 8.16 -5.61 23.07
C LEU A 123 7.47 -5.28 21.76
N SER A 124 6.94 -4.07 21.61
CA SER A 124 6.29 -3.61 20.38
C SER A 124 7.24 -3.66 19.19
N LYS A 125 8.45 -3.14 19.35
CA LYS A 125 9.49 -3.18 18.31
C LYS A 125 9.87 -4.60 17.94
N TYR A 126 10.02 -5.48 18.92
CA TYR A 126 10.34 -6.89 18.68
C TYR A 126 9.27 -7.59 17.86
N VAL A 127 8.00 -7.44 18.26
CA VAL A 127 6.87 -8.08 17.56
C VAL A 127 6.75 -7.54 16.12
N LEU A 128 6.82 -6.23 15.93
CA LEU A 128 6.75 -5.62 14.59
C LEU A 128 7.87 -6.10 13.67
N LYS A 129 9.08 -6.25 14.22
CA LYS A 129 10.22 -6.80 13.47
C LYS A 129 9.97 -8.25 13.05
N LYS A 130 9.43 -9.07 13.94
CA LYS A 130 9.09 -10.47 13.65
C LYS A 130 7.98 -10.57 12.60
N MET A 131 6.97 -9.72 12.66
CA MET A 131 5.92 -9.66 11.65
C MET A 131 6.49 -9.34 10.27
N ALA A 132 7.43 -8.41 10.18
CA ALA A 132 8.07 -8.02 8.93
C ALA A 132 8.96 -9.13 8.36
N SER A 133 9.69 -9.87 9.20
CA SER A 133 10.59 -10.95 8.79
C SER A 133 9.88 -12.28 8.57
N LYS A 134 8.64 -12.41 9.04
CA LYS A 134 7.84 -13.66 9.02
C LYS A 134 8.50 -14.83 9.76
N ASP A 135 9.29 -14.53 10.78
CA ASP A 135 10.04 -15.49 11.61
C ASP A 135 9.30 -15.81 12.92
N PHE A 136 8.04 -16.13 12.83
CA PHE A 136 7.30 -16.62 14.00
C PHE A 136 7.43 -18.11 14.16
#